data_e78c115d667939780193a9f982091dbf
#
_entry.id   e78c115d667939780193a9f982091dbf
#
_cell.length_a   1.000
_cell.length_b   1.000
_cell.length_c   1.000
_cell.angle_alpha   90.00
_cell.angle_beta   90.00
_cell.angle_gamma   90.00
#
_symmetry.space_group_name_H-M   'P 1'
#
loop_
_entity.id
_entity.type
_entity.pdbx_description
1 polymer ?
#
loop_
_entity_poly.entity_id
_entity_poly.type
_entity_poly.pdbx_seq_one_letter_code
_entity_poly.pdbx_strand_id
1 'polypeptide(L)'
;MKRASILFLILVVILTVIALPLLFIHVTTRYSQTHISNEPGKSHILGGFSIDTPEGVTNAASDGVQVTFKYVTPPFVSDPLGQKLQSLHMKVVDGYISSYLYYYECHRTKELMPSLLGPGQYCQNDPYPYLTNENALLETIAFHLKVEQYNDLIIGYWVLDDWVQWDAGSARQLLIKIHHLIQQITPGRSAICGFGGNLGINKGYGWDDWIADNFSPQGCDKVGFYIYTPSMSNAILPAASGAYNWSMSGVLPAMFHSLQKRGWNITKEPLIGIGQAFGGQKANSDSYWIIPTAKDIETQSKSFCKHGATGLTFYAWNDSGFGPATHTPMNSPEIEKGIRNGIAACKQYWSQHKQNEINSNTNRVWSSLFENVGDERRYWYIWLQ
;
A
#
# COMPACT_ATOMS: atom_id res chain seq x y z
N MET A 1 66.88 13.77 26.77
CA MET A 1 65.46 13.43 27.03
C MET A 1 64.42 14.35 26.34
N LYS A 2 64.62 15.66 26.20
CA LYS A 2 63.61 16.59 25.62
C LYS A 2 63.28 16.39 24.11
N ARG A 3 64.23 15.88 23.27
CA ARG A 3 63.94 15.67 21.81
C ARG A 3 63.07 14.46 21.51
N ALA A 4 63.15 13.38 22.31
CA ALA A 4 62.30 12.19 22.12
C ALA A 4 60.82 12.43 22.45
N SER A 5 60.55 13.30 23.43
CA SER A 5 59.18 13.66 23.81
C SER A 5 58.47 14.53 22.74
N ILE A 6 59.22 15.41 22.05
CA ILE A 6 58.64 16.24 20.98
C ILE A 6 58.32 15.39 19.76
N LEU A 7 59.20 14.44 19.36
CA LEU A 7 58.94 13.51 18.27
C LEU A 7 57.71 12.62 18.50
N PHE A 8 57.54 12.14 19.73
CA PHE A 8 56.38 11.35 20.11
C PHE A 8 55.07 12.17 20.03
N LEU A 9 55.10 13.44 20.48
CA LEU A 9 53.90 14.30 20.41
C LEU A 9 53.51 14.61 18.98
N ILE A 10 54.49 14.86 18.11
CA ILE A 10 54.25 15.10 16.65
C ILE A 10 53.66 13.84 16.00
N LEU A 11 54.15 12.65 16.32
CA LEU A 11 53.64 11.39 15.79
C LEU A 11 52.18 11.12 16.19
N VAL A 12 51.83 11.42 17.43
CA VAL A 12 50.45 11.26 17.97
C VAL A 12 49.50 12.26 17.28
N VAL A 13 49.94 13.53 17.07
CA VAL A 13 49.13 14.53 16.36
C VAL A 13 48.92 14.16 14.89
N ILE A 14 49.94 13.64 14.21
CA ILE A 14 49.84 13.19 12.82
C ILE A 14 48.87 11.98 12.72
N LEU A 15 48.97 11.02 13.64
CA LEU A 15 48.07 9.86 13.69
C LEU A 15 46.63 10.26 13.97
N THR A 16 46.38 11.22 14.89
CA THR A 16 45.02 11.66 15.18
C THR A 16 44.42 12.51 14.04
N VAL A 17 45.19 13.39 13.42
CA VAL A 17 44.71 14.26 12.34
C VAL A 17 44.48 13.54 11.03
N ILE A 18 45.24 12.48 10.75
CA ILE A 18 45.11 11.69 9.49
C ILE A 18 44.20 10.46 9.67
N ALA A 19 44.34 9.75 10.79
CA ALA A 19 43.57 8.51 10.99
C ALA A 19 42.09 8.75 11.32
N LEU A 20 41.75 9.79 12.10
CA LEU A 20 40.35 10.12 12.38
C LEU A 20 39.53 10.48 11.14
N PRO A 21 39.97 11.36 10.24
CA PRO A 21 39.23 11.63 8.99
C PRO A 21 39.12 10.41 8.08
N LEU A 22 40.15 9.57 7.99
CA LEU A 22 40.10 8.33 7.20
C LEU A 22 39.14 7.29 7.79
N LEU A 23 39.06 7.20 9.11
CA LEU A 23 38.03 6.38 9.78
C LEU A 23 36.62 6.92 9.53
N PHE A 24 36.43 8.24 9.60
CA PHE A 24 35.15 8.89 9.31
C PHE A 24 34.73 8.69 7.83
N ILE A 25 35.66 8.81 6.90
CA ILE A 25 35.40 8.56 5.46
C ILE A 25 35.10 7.06 5.25
N HIS A 26 35.76 6.16 5.94
CA HIS A 26 35.51 4.70 5.82
C HIS A 26 34.17 4.27 6.46
N VAL A 27 33.77 4.90 7.56
CA VAL A 27 32.48 4.66 8.19
C VAL A 27 31.33 5.26 7.35
N THR A 28 31.51 6.46 6.82
CA THR A 28 30.50 7.08 5.94
C THR A 28 30.39 6.39 4.59
N THR A 29 31.48 5.86 4.02
CA THR A 29 31.40 5.08 2.77
C THR A 29 30.81 3.69 3.00
N ARG A 30 31.01 3.04 4.16
CA ARG A 30 30.31 1.80 4.45
C ARG A 30 28.83 2.01 4.75
N TYR A 31 28.42 3.11 5.37
CA TYR A 31 26.99 3.46 5.53
C TYR A 31 26.33 3.82 4.21
N SER A 32 27.09 4.34 3.24
CA SER A 32 26.57 4.69 1.90
C SER A 32 26.51 3.50 0.93
N GLN A 33 27.16 2.38 1.22
CA GLN A 33 27.18 1.20 0.33
C GLN A 33 26.14 0.13 0.66
N THR A 34 25.34 0.30 1.72
CA THR A 34 24.18 -0.59 2.00
C THR A 34 22.87 -0.06 1.45
N HIS A 35 22.84 1.10 0.81
CA HIS A 35 21.77 1.41 -0.11
C HIS A 35 22.01 0.62 -1.42
N ILE A 36 21.63 -0.64 -1.40
CA ILE A 36 21.29 -1.34 -2.63
C ILE A 36 20.30 -0.43 -3.34
N SER A 37 20.73 0.15 -4.44
CA SER A 37 19.87 0.83 -5.39
C SER A 37 18.92 -0.19 -6.03
N ASN A 38 18.00 -0.69 -5.26
CA ASN A 38 16.72 -1.13 -5.80
C ASN A 38 16.06 0.18 -6.25
N GLU A 39 16.04 0.42 -7.54
CA GLU A 39 15.22 1.47 -8.10
C GLU A 39 13.86 1.44 -7.40
N PRO A 40 13.39 2.52 -6.75
CA PRO A 40 12.15 2.51 -5.98
C PRO A 40 10.90 2.43 -6.87
N GLY A 41 11.02 1.84 -8.05
CA GLY A 41 9.98 1.86 -9.07
C GLY A 41 9.29 0.52 -9.37
N LYS A 42 9.75 -0.64 -8.89
CA LYS A 42 9.24 -1.92 -9.42
C LYS A 42 9.15 -3.10 -8.46
N SER A 43 9.20 -2.94 -7.15
CA SER A 43 8.85 -4.04 -6.28
C SER A 43 7.33 -4.12 -6.12
N HIS A 44 6.74 -5.22 -6.56
CA HIS A 44 5.32 -5.49 -6.38
C HIS A 44 5.02 -5.62 -4.89
N ILE A 45 4.00 -4.87 -4.41
CA ILE A 45 3.53 -5.02 -3.03
C ILE A 45 2.64 -6.26 -2.97
N LEU A 46 3.04 -7.25 -2.15
CA LEU A 46 2.24 -8.42 -1.81
C LEU A 46 1.91 -8.34 -0.31
N GLY A 47 0.71 -7.91 0.00
CA GLY A 47 0.35 -7.50 1.34
C GLY A 47 -0.82 -8.24 1.96
N GLY A 48 -0.99 -8.02 3.26
CA GLY A 48 -2.16 -8.42 4.02
C GLY A 48 -2.45 -7.42 5.14
N PHE A 49 -3.71 -7.21 5.44
CA PHE A 49 -4.15 -6.32 6.50
C PHE A 49 -4.22 -7.03 7.85
N SER A 50 -3.92 -6.29 8.92
CA SER A 50 -4.09 -6.72 10.32
C SER A 50 -3.38 -8.03 10.65
N ILE A 51 -2.14 -8.18 10.17
CA ILE A 51 -1.23 -9.26 10.56
C ILE A 51 -0.49 -8.78 11.81
N ASP A 52 -1.07 -8.99 12.98
CA ASP A 52 -0.70 -8.33 14.23
C ASP A 52 -0.12 -9.28 15.30
N THR A 53 0.08 -10.54 14.95
CA THR A 53 0.72 -11.54 15.83
C THR A 53 1.90 -12.23 15.15
N PRO A 54 2.91 -12.71 15.90
CA PRO A 54 4.03 -13.48 15.33
C PRO A 54 3.57 -14.75 14.57
N GLU A 55 2.47 -15.38 14.99
CA GLU A 55 1.85 -16.52 14.30
C GLU A 55 1.26 -16.07 12.97
N GLY A 56 0.48 -14.97 12.96
CA GLY A 56 -0.08 -14.39 11.74
C GLY A 56 1.00 -14.00 10.75
N VAL A 57 2.13 -13.45 11.20
CA VAL A 57 3.29 -13.16 10.35
C VAL A 57 3.85 -14.43 9.72
N THR A 58 3.95 -15.52 10.48
CA THR A 58 4.43 -16.81 9.96
C THR A 58 3.48 -17.38 8.91
N ASN A 59 2.17 -17.37 9.22
CA ASN A 59 1.12 -17.79 8.31
C ASN A 59 1.15 -16.97 7.00
N ALA A 60 1.11 -15.66 7.10
CA ALA A 60 1.11 -14.77 5.94
C ALA A 60 2.37 -14.92 5.07
N ALA A 61 3.55 -15.05 5.68
CA ALA A 61 4.79 -15.27 4.95
C ALA A 61 4.79 -16.60 4.19
N SER A 62 4.21 -17.66 4.77
CA SER A 62 4.06 -18.96 4.10
C SER A 62 3.14 -18.90 2.86
N ASP A 63 2.20 -17.96 2.86
CA ASP A 63 1.30 -17.68 1.73
C ASP A 63 1.91 -16.74 0.67
N GLY A 64 3.13 -16.24 0.92
CA GLY A 64 3.87 -15.38 -0.01
C GLY A 64 3.61 -13.89 0.19
N VAL A 65 2.97 -13.51 1.31
CA VAL A 65 2.80 -12.11 1.74
C VAL A 65 4.13 -11.56 2.24
N GLN A 66 4.43 -10.33 1.89
CA GLN A 66 5.70 -9.66 2.18
C GLN A 66 5.53 -8.36 2.96
N VAL A 67 4.30 -7.85 3.02
CA VAL A 67 3.98 -6.55 3.64
C VAL A 67 2.74 -6.68 4.51
N THR A 68 2.78 -6.20 5.74
CA THR A 68 1.57 -6.04 6.54
C THR A 68 1.10 -4.59 6.52
N PHE A 69 -0.20 -4.40 6.37
CA PHE A 69 -0.87 -3.12 6.52
C PHE A 69 -1.48 -3.10 7.92
N LYS A 70 -1.03 -2.18 8.77
CA LYS A 70 -1.48 -2.09 10.17
C LYS A 70 -2.19 -0.78 10.45
N TYR A 71 -3.32 -0.87 11.13
CA TYR A 71 -4.08 0.28 11.67
C TYR A 71 -3.67 0.66 13.09
N VAL A 72 -2.84 -0.15 13.74
CA VAL A 72 -2.43 0.00 15.15
C VAL A 72 -0.92 0.01 15.18
N THR A 73 -0.34 0.35 16.32
CA THR A 73 1.09 0.58 16.54
C THR A 73 2.01 -0.24 15.62
N PRO A 74 2.80 0.40 14.77
CA PRO A 74 3.78 -0.32 13.96
C PRO A 74 4.77 -1.00 14.88
N PRO A 75 5.16 -2.25 14.58
CA PRO A 75 6.07 -2.99 15.41
C PRO A 75 7.47 -2.39 15.30
N PHE A 76 8.04 -1.97 16.41
CA PHE A 76 9.46 -1.69 16.47
C PHE A 76 10.24 -3.01 16.38
N VAL A 77 11.46 -2.96 15.83
CA VAL A 77 12.31 -4.14 15.70
C VAL A 77 12.60 -4.81 17.07
N SER A 78 12.53 -4.05 18.15
CA SER A 78 12.74 -4.51 19.51
C SER A 78 11.61 -5.36 20.10
N ASP A 79 10.40 -5.27 19.55
CA ASP A 79 9.29 -6.08 20.02
C ASP A 79 9.21 -7.45 19.32
N PRO A 80 8.52 -8.46 19.90
CA PRO A 80 8.45 -9.81 19.34
C PRO A 80 7.85 -9.84 17.91
N LEU A 81 6.90 -8.98 17.62
CA LEU A 81 6.28 -8.89 16.30
C LEU A 81 7.26 -8.28 15.28
N GLY A 82 7.98 -7.21 15.68
CA GLY A 82 9.00 -6.58 14.86
C GLY A 82 10.16 -7.53 14.55
N GLN A 83 10.65 -8.27 15.55
CA GLN A 83 11.66 -9.31 15.38
C GLN A 83 11.20 -10.40 14.41
N LYS A 84 9.93 -10.83 14.51
CA LYS A 84 9.37 -11.83 13.61
C LYS A 84 9.27 -11.33 12.18
N LEU A 85 8.78 -10.10 11.97
CA LEU A 85 8.73 -9.46 10.64
C LEU A 85 10.12 -9.35 10.03
N GLN A 86 11.11 -8.92 10.82
CA GLN A 86 12.50 -8.81 10.36
C GLN A 86 13.07 -10.18 9.97
N SER A 87 12.84 -11.22 10.79
CA SER A 87 13.34 -12.58 10.52
C SER A 87 12.78 -13.20 9.24
N LEU A 88 11.59 -12.78 8.80
CA LEU A 88 10.94 -13.23 7.57
C LEU A 88 11.01 -12.18 6.44
N HIS A 89 11.82 -11.13 6.60
CA HIS A 89 11.99 -10.04 5.64
C HIS A 89 10.68 -9.33 5.25
N MET A 90 9.68 -9.37 6.12
CA MET A 90 8.42 -8.67 5.90
C MET A 90 8.54 -7.19 6.29
N LYS A 91 7.79 -6.35 5.60
CA LYS A 91 7.73 -4.91 5.81
C LYS A 91 6.35 -4.47 6.30
N VAL A 92 6.23 -3.19 6.65
CA VAL A 92 5.01 -2.59 7.20
C VAL A 92 4.62 -1.37 6.39
N VAL A 93 3.35 -1.27 6.07
CA VAL A 93 2.67 -0.02 5.73
C VAL A 93 1.90 0.40 6.99
N ASP A 94 2.31 1.52 7.58
CA ASP A 94 1.69 2.01 8.80
C ASP A 94 0.34 2.66 8.53
N GLY A 95 -0.67 2.35 9.35
CA GLY A 95 -2.04 2.83 9.24
C GLY A 95 -2.45 3.89 10.26
N TYR A 96 -1.54 4.39 11.10
CA TYR A 96 -1.90 5.37 12.12
C TYR A 96 -2.44 6.67 11.56
N ILE A 97 -1.85 7.14 10.46
CA ILE A 97 -2.28 8.40 9.83
C ILE A 97 -3.75 8.30 9.42
N SER A 98 -4.16 7.19 8.84
CA SER A 98 -5.56 7.01 8.47
C SER A 98 -6.47 7.01 9.70
N SER A 99 -6.02 6.43 10.82
CA SER A 99 -6.78 6.47 12.09
C SER A 99 -6.91 7.88 12.64
N TYR A 100 -5.83 8.67 12.62
CA TYR A 100 -5.88 10.08 13.05
C TYR A 100 -6.84 10.89 12.19
N LEU A 101 -6.80 10.70 10.88
CA LEU A 101 -7.72 11.35 9.96
C LEU A 101 -9.18 10.97 10.26
N TYR A 102 -9.45 9.68 10.48
CA TYR A 102 -10.78 9.21 10.81
C TYR A 102 -11.37 9.92 12.02
N TYR A 103 -10.64 9.97 13.15
CA TYR A 103 -11.13 10.60 14.36
C TYR A 103 -11.23 12.12 14.23
N TYR A 104 -10.30 12.75 13.54
CA TYR A 104 -10.37 14.18 13.22
C TYR A 104 -11.65 14.51 12.43
N GLU A 105 -11.94 13.78 11.36
CA GLU A 105 -13.15 13.98 10.57
C GLU A 105 -14.42 13.63 11.35
N CYS A 106 -14.37 12.62 12.21
CA CYS A 106 -15.42 12.30 13.14
C CYS A 106 -15.82 13.52 14.01
N HIS A 107 -14.85 14.21 14.56
CA HIS A 107 -15.11 15.41 15.36
C HIS A 107 -15.75 16.51 14.52
N ARG A 108 -15.21 16.76 13.35
CA ARG A 108 -15.67 17.80 12.43
C ARG A 108 -17.06 17.51 11.86
N THR A 109 -17.35 16.28 11.53
CA THR A 109 -18.66 15.88 10.98
C THR A 109 -19.77 15.95 12.03
N LYS A 110 -19.48 15.68 13.31
CA LYS A 110 -20.43 15.92 14.39
C LYS A 110 -20.89 17.37 14.46
N GLU A 111 -19.99 18.30 14.21
CA GLU A 111 -20.28 19.74 14.22
C GLU A 111 -21.02 20.19 12.96
N LEU A 112 -20.63 19.64 11.79
CA LEU A 112 -21.12 20.08 10.49
C LEU A 112 -22.38 19.33 10.02
N MET A 113 -22.52 18.05 10.36
CA MET A 113 -23.59 17.17 9.87
C MET A 113 -24.11 16.18 10.94
N PRO A 114 -24.67 16.67 12.04
CA PRO A 114 -25.12 15.79 13.13
C PRO A 114 -26.23 14.80 12.74
N SER A 115 -26.92 15.03 11.61
CA SER A 115 -28.00 14.17 11.11
C SER A 115 -27.55 13.02 10.21
N LEU A 116 -26.32 13.05 9.67
CA LEU A 116 -25.79 11.98 8.82
C LEU A 116 -25.14 10.85 9.61
N LEU A 117 -24.59 11.19 10.76
CA LEU A 117 -24.07 10.22 11.70
C LEU A 117 -25.20 9.89 12.68
N GLY A 118 -25.80 8.72 12.56
CA GLY A 118 -26.71 8.23 13.58
C GLY A 118 -26.07 8.40 14.98
N PRO A 119 -26.82 8.68 16.02
CA PRO A 119 -26.28 9.02 17.33
C PRO A 119 -25.32 7.94 17.82
N GLY A 120 -24.03 8.25 17.79
CA GLY A 120 -23.00 7.53 18.49
C GLY A 120 -22.34 6.33 17.80
N GLN A 121 -22.59 6.04 16.51
CA GLN A 121 -22.08 4.79 15.92
C GLN A 121 -20.63 4.83 15.44
N TYR A 122 -20.08 5.95 15.00
CA TYR A 122 -18.78 5.97 14.32
C TYR A 122 -17.63 6.59 15.10
N CYS A 123 -17.90 7.35 16.16
CA CYS A 123 -16.86 7.97 16.99
C CYS A 123 -16.94 7.49 18.44
N GLN A 124 -17.43 6.28 18.67
CA GLN A 124 -17.44 5.68 20.01
C GLN A 124 -16.02 5.30 20.41
N ASN A 125 -15.68 5.57 21.68
CA ASN A 125 -14.35 5.27 22.23
C ASN A 125 -13.18 5.97 21.51
N ASP A 126 -13.38 7.24 21.16
CA ASP A 126 -12.35 8.05 20.51
C ASP A 126 -11.05 8.10 21.35
N PRO A 127 -9.95 7.50 20.86
CA PRO A 127 -8.67 7.51 21.55
C PRO A 127 -7.90 8.82 21.36
N TYR A 128 -8.39 9.74 20.51
CA TYR A 128 -7.72 10.97 20.13
C TYR A 128 -8.59 12.22 20.31
N PRO A 129 -9.17 12.46 21.51
CA PRO A 129 -10.11 13.56 21.75
C PRO A 129 -9.47 14.94 21.55
N TYR A 130 -8.16 15.03 21.45
CA TYR A 130 -7.40 16.26 21.23
C TYR A 130 -7.28 16.65 19.74
N LEU A 131 -7.65 15.80 18.80
CA LEU A 131 -7.64 16.10 17.36
C LEU A 131 -8.84 16.96 16.95
N THR A 132 -8.97 18.13 17.56
CA THR A 132 -10.12 19.03 17.36
C THR A 132 -9.95 20.02 16.21
N ASN A 133 -8.72 20.18 15.71
CA ASN A 133 -8.42 21.10 14.61
C ASN A 133 -7.26 20.58 13.77
N GLU A 134 -7.08 21.17 12.59
CA GLU A 134 -6.08 20.74 11.61
C GLU A 134 -4.64 20.83 12.14
N ASN A 135 -4.32 21.86 12.91
CA ASN A 135 -2.97 22.01 13.46
C ASN A 135 -2.63 20.87 14.43
N ALA A 136 -3.54 20.54 15.35
CA ALA A 136 -3.37 19.42 16.28
C ALA A 136 -3.18 18.09 15.53
N LEU A 137 -3.93 17.87 14.45
CA LEU A 137 -3.76 16.70 13.59
C LEU A 137 -2.38 16.66 12.94
N LEU A 138 -1.97 17.74 12.26
CA LEU A 138 -0.69 17.77 11.54
C LEU A 138 0.51 17.67 12.48
N GLU A 139 0.44 18.29 13.67
CA GLU A 139 1.47 18.17 14.72
C GLU A 139 1.57 16.71 15.23
N THR A 140 0.42 16.05 15.45
CA THR A 140 0.38 14.63 15.85
C THR A 140 1.01 13.75 14.79
N ILE A 141 0.64 13.93 13.52
CA ILE A 141 1.21 13.18 12.40
C ILE A 141 2.73 13.45 12.31
N ALA A 142 3.16 14.71 12.39
CA ALA A 142 4.59 15.05 12.33
C ALA A 142 5.38 14.42 13.47
N PHE A 143 4.82 14.38 14.68
CA PHE A 143 5.44 13.71 15.83
C PHE A 143 5.55 12.20 15.57
N HIS A 144 4.49 11.57 15.12
CA HIS A 144 4.46 10.14 14.79
C HIS A 144 5.52 9.78 13.73
N LEU A 145 5.58 10.52 12.63
CA LEU A 145 6.58 10.33 11.58
C LEU A 145 8.02 10.45 12.10
N LYS A 146 8.28 11.42 13.01
CA LYS A 146 9.60 11.59 13.65
C LYS A 146 9.99 10.40 14.53
N VAL A 147 9.04 9.82 15.26
CA VAL A 147 9.29 8.62 16.07
C VAL A 147 9.67 7.44 15.18
N GLU A 148 9.08 7.34 14.00
CA GLU A 148 9.24 6.22 13.10
C GLU A 148 10.33 6.40 12.04
N GLN A 149 10.91 7.59 11.89
CA GLN A 149 11.81 7.91 10.78
C GLN A 149 12.97 6.93 10.61
N TYR A 150 13.42 6.27 11.67
CA TYR A 150 14.51 5.29 11.67
C TYR A 150 14.04 3.83 11.73
N ASN A 151 12.74 3.58 11.63
CA ASN A 151 12.21 2.22 11.62
C ASN A 151 12.25 1.63 10.20
N ASP A 152 13.26 0.81 9.92
CA ASP A 152 13.47 0.19 8.60
C ASP A 152 12.39 -0.83 8.19
N LEU A 153 11.51 -1.21 9.09
CA LEU A 153 10.36 -2.06 8.74
C LEU A 153 9.32 -1.29 7.94
N ILE A 154 9.19 0.04 8.15
CA ILE A 154 8.14 0.87 7.55
C ILE A 154 8.56 1.32 6.15
N ILE A 155 7.76 0.96 5.14
CA ILE A 155 7.99 1.33 3.73
C ILE A 155 7.01 2.36 3.19
N GLY A 156 5.98 2.69 3.95
CA GLY A 156 4.96 3.66 3.57
C GLY A 156 3.89 3.81 4.64
N TYR A 157 2.96 4.68 4.34
CA TYR A 157 1.85 5.04 5.22
C TYR A 157 0.52 4.89 4.50
N TRP A 158 -0.43 4.24 5.16
CA TRP A 158 -1.83 4.20 4.75
C TRP A 158 -2.48 5.48 5.25
N VAL A 159 -2.67 6.45 4.36
CA VAL A 159 -3.07 7.81 4.76
C VAL A 159 -4.56 8.08 4.62
N LEU A 160 -5.23 7.40 3.72
CA LEU A 160 -6.69 7.46 3.54
C LEU A 160 -7.22 6.03 3.52
N ASP A 161 -8.37 5.83 4.15
CA ASP A 161 -9.10 4.58 4.10
C ASP A 161 -10.47 4.77 3.41
N ASP A 162 -11.23 3.70 3.22
CA ASP A 162 -12.52 3.66 2.51
C ASP A 162 -13.68 4.37 3.23
N TRP A 163 -13.37 5.30 4.10
CA TRP A 163 -14.38 5.98 4.91
C TRP A 163 -15.20 6.98 4.13
N VAL A 164 -16.47 6.84 4.29
CA VAL A 164 -17.55 7.29 3.42
C VAL A 164 -18.02 8.71 3.66
N GLN A 165 -17.47 9.45 4.65
CA GLN A 165 -18.14 10.64 5.20
C GLN A 165 -17.31 11.91 5.16
N TRP A 166 -16.42 12.03 4.20
CA TRP A 166 -15.50 13.14 4.07
C TRP A 166 -16.10 14.32 3.30
N ASP A 167 -15.83 15.52 3.77
CA ASP A 167 -15.87 16.68 2.90
C ASP A 167 -14.67 16.61 1.93
N ALA A 168 -14.94 16.20 0.72
CA ALA A 168 -13.94 15.90 -0.29
C ALA A 168 -12.96 17.06 -0.56
N GLY A 169 -13.43 18.30 -0.49
CA GLY A 169 -12.57 19.48 -0.68
C GLY A 169 -11.51 19.59 0.39
N SER A 170 -11.89 19.44 1.66
CA SER A 170 -11.00 19.48 2.81
C SER A 170 -10.07 18.27 2.83
N ALA A 171 -10.57 17.08 2.55
CA ALA A 171 -9.78 15.86 2.53
C ALA A 171 -8.61 15.95 1.54
N ARG A 172 -8.84 16.44 0.32
CA ARG A 172 -7.78 16.62 -0.68
C ARG A 172 -6.68 17.55 -0.22
N GLN A 173 -7.02 18.70 0.34
CA GLN A 173 -6.03 19.66 0.83
C GLN A 173 -5.23 19.09 2.00
N LEU A 174 -5.89 18.36 2.88
CA LEU A 174 -5.26 17.71 4.01
C LEU A 174 -4.30 16.61 3.59
N LEU A 175 -4.69 15.76 2.63
CA LEU A 175 -3.82 14.72 2.08
C LEU A 175 -2.55 15.31 1.44
N ILE A 176 -2.64 16.45 0.75
CA ILE A 176 -1.47 17.14 0.20
C ILE A 176 -0.52 17.58 1.33
N LYS A 177 -1.05 18.15 2.40
CA LYS A 177 -0.23 18.58 3.57
C LYS A 177 0.42 17.38 4.26
N ILE A 178 -0.31 16.29 4.43
CA ILE A 178 0.22 15.04 5.01
C ILE A 178 1.31 14.45 4.14
N HIS A 179 1.10 14.40 2.83
CA HIS A 179 2.12 13.94 1.89
C HIS A 179 3.41 14.77 2.00
N HIS A 180 3.31 16.10 2.07
CA HIS A 180 4.46 16.95 2.29
C HIS A 180 5.21 16.63 3.59
N LEU A 181 4.49 16.39 4.71
CA LEU A 181 5.11 15.96 5.96
C LEU A 181 5.84 14.62 5.82
N ILE A 182 5.24 13.65 5.14
CA ILE A 182 5.87 12.35 4.89
C ILE A 182 7.16 12.54 4.10
N GLN A 183 7.13 13.28 2.99
CA GLN A 183 8.32 13.52 2.17
C GLN A 183 9.41 14.31 2.90
N GLN A 184 9.02 15.22 3.80
CA GLN A 184 9.96 16.02 4.58
C GLN A 184 10.63 15.22 5.72
N ILE A 185 9.88 14.38 6.44
CA ILE A 185 10.33 13.71 7.65
C ILE A 185 10.85 12.31 7.35
N THR A 186 10.19 11.59 6.46
CA THR A 186 10.50 10.21 6.09
C THR A 186 10.65 10.06 4.56
N PRO A 187 11.63 10.75 3.95
CA PRO A 187 11.79 10.77 2.50
C PRO A 187 11.93 9.35 1.92
N GLY A 188 11.28 9.12 0.78
CA GLY A 188 11.28 7.82 0.10
C GLY A 188 10.20 6.84 0.59
N ARG A 189 9.42 7.16 1.63
CA ARG A 189 8.24 6.39 2.02
C ARG A 189 7.00 6.90 1.29
N SER A 190 6.15 5.97 0.86
CA SER A 190 4.96 6.30 0.06
C SER A 190 3.76 6.65 0.93
N ALA A 191 2.98 7.66 0.50
CA ALA A 191 1.60 7.87 0.95
C ALA A 191 0.65 7.02 0.11
N ILE A 192 -0.12 6.13 0.73
CA ILE A 192 -1.03 5.20 0.06
C ILE A 192 -2.47 5.56 0.45
N CYS A 193 -3.32 5.81 -0.55
CA CYS A 193 -4.72 6.16 -0.35
C CYS A 193 -5.61 4.98 -0.72
N GLY A 194 -6.46 4.54 0.22
CA GLY A 194 -7.46 3.51 0.02
C GLY A 194 -8.81 4.07 -0.42
N PHE A 195 -9.44 3.39 -1.37
CA PHE A 195 -10.78 3.72 -1.85
C PHE A 195 -11.63 2.46 -1.82
N GLY A 196 -12.69 2.49 -1.01
CA GLY A 196 -13.64 1.40 -0.87
C GLY A 196 -14.78 1.49 -1.87
N GLY A 197 -15.07 0.40 -2.53
CA GLY A 197 -16.34 0.23 -3.21
C GLY A 197 -17.38 -0.26 -2.21
N ASN A 198 -17.91 0.61 -1.38
CA ASN A 198 -19.02 0.22 -0.51
C ASN A 198 -20.30 0.19 -1.35
N LEU A 199 -20.51 -0.97 -1.93
CA LEU A 199 -21.59 -1.22 -2.86
C LEU A 199 -22.88 -1.33 -2.08
N GLY A 200 -23.59 -0.24 -2.00
CA GLY A 200 -24.99 -0.26 -1.67
C GLY A 200 -25.75 -1.07 -2.71
N ILE A 201 -25.65 -2.41 -2.66
CA ILE A 201 -26.47 -3.32 -3.47
C ILE A 201 -27.96 -2.96 -3.38
N ASN A 202 -28.39 -2.40 -2.27
CA ASN A 202 -29.76 -1.93 -2.07
C ASN A 202 -30.21 -0.84 -3.05
N LYS A 203 -29.29 -0.23 -3.82
CA LYS A 203 -29.65 0.84 -4.76
C LYS A 203 -29.37 0.49 -6.24
N GLY A 204 -28.81 -0.68 -6.53
CA GLY A 204 -28.56 -1.11 -7.93
C GLY A 204 -27.56 -0.26 -8.68
N TYR A 205 -26.79 0.59 -8.01
CA TYR A 205 -25.84 1.51 -8.61
C TYR A 205 -24.42 1.06 -8.41
N GLY A 206 -23.56 1.45 -9.34
CA GLY A 206 -22.13 1.24 -9.25
C GLY A 206 -21.49 2.00 -8.07
N TRP A 207 -20.19 2.06 -8.08
CA TRP A 207 -19.39 2.78 -7.09
C TRP A 207 -19.80 4.26 -7.02
N ASP A 208 -20.00 4.76 -5.79
CA ASP A 208 -20.41 6.14 -5.58
C ASP A 208 -19.29 7.11 -5.98
N ASP A 209 -19.52 7.87 -7.00
CA ASP A 209 -18.56 8.76 -7.66
C ASP A 209 -17.93 9.79 -6.69
N TRP A 210 -18.66 10.16 -5.64
CA TRP A 210 -18.20 11.12 -4.63
C TRP A 210 -17.02 10.61 -3.77
N ILE A 211 -16.81 9.29 -3.60
CA ILE A 211 -15.66 8.74 -2.88
C ILE A 211 -14.36 9.14 -3.60
N ALA A 212 -14.36 9.16 -4.93
CA ALA A 212 -13.24 9.59 -5.73
C ALA A 212 -12.90 11.08 -5.57
N ASP A 213 -13.83 11.90 -5.07
CA ASP A 213 -13.57 13.30 -4.80
C ASP A 213 -12.51 13.54 -3.72
N ASN A 214 -12.25 12.55 -2.89
CA ASN A 214 -11.15 12.57 -1.92
C ASN A 214 -9.76 12.40 -2.56
N PHE A 215 -9.67 11.89 -3.79
CA PHE A 215 -8.40 11.65 -4.45
C PHE A 215 -7.68 12.94 -4.82
N SER A 216 -6.36 12.95 -4.56
CA SER A 216 -5.44 13.98 -5.03
C SER A 216 -4.14 13.34 -5.52
N PRO A 217 -3.73 13.57 -6.79
CA PRO A 217 -2.44 13.06 -7.29
C PRO A 217 -1.23 13.68 -6.57
N GLN A 218 -1.43 14.78 -5.83
CA GLN A 218 -0.39 15.41 -5.01
C GLN A 218 -0.36 14.90 -3.57
N GLY A 219 -1.37 14.11 -3.17
CA GLY A 219 -1.51 13.57 -1.82
C GLY A 219 -1.34 12.06 -1.73
N CYS A 220 -1.29 11.36 -2.87
CA CYS A 220 -1.26 9.89 -2.91
C CYS A 220 -0.18 9.42 -3.89
N ASP A 221 0.82 8.71 -3.41
CA ASP A 221 1.84 8.07 -4.27
C ASP A 221 1.35 6.75 -4.86
N LYS A 222 0.40 6.10 -4.20
CA LYS A 222 -0.24 4.85 -4.64
C LYS A 222 -1.70 4.85 -4.26
N VAL A 223 -2.50 4.09 -5.02
CA VAL A 223 -3.94 3.94 -4.81
C VAL A 223 -4.27 2.50 -4.51
N GLY A 224 -4.97 2.26 -3.41
CA GLY A 224 -5.54 0.98 -3.04
C GLY A 224 -7.03 0.91 -3.35
N PHE A 225 -7.51 -0.17 -3.95
CA PHE A 225 -8.93 -0.40 -4.16
C PHE A 225 -9.42 -1.59 -3.36
N TYR A 226 -10.37 -1.33 -2.44
CA TYR A 226 -11.13 -2.36 -1.76
C TYR A 226 -12.31 -2.80 -2.63
N ILE A 227 -12.38 -4.08 -2.92
CA ILE A 227 -13.56 -4.65 -3.54
C ILE A 227 -13.94 -5.91 -2.77
N TYR A 228 -15.02 -5.80 -1.98
CA TYR A 228 -15.57 -6.91 -1.24
C TYR A 228 -16.92 -7.31 -1.83
N THR A 229 -17.30 -8.56 -1.62
CA THR A 229 -18.69 -8.94 -1.85
C THR A 229 -19.57 -8.26 -0.82
N PRO A 230 -20.80 -7.92 -1.20
CA PRO A 230 -21.71 -7.28 -0.26
C PRO A 230 -21.99 -8.18 0.94
N SER A 231 -22.13 -7.54 2.09
CA SER A 231 -22.68 -8.22 3.25
C SER A 231 -24.16 -8.53 3.05
N MET A 232 -24.58 -9.74 3.41
CA MET A 232 -25.96 -10.15 3.32
C MET A 232 -26.70 -9.84 4.62
N SER A 233 -27.77 -9.05 4.53
CA SER A 233 -28.86 -9.15 5.49
C SER A 233 -29.93 -10.00 4.84
N ASN A 234 -30.16 -11.21 5.28
CA ASN A 234 -31.28 -12.11 4.96
C ASN A 234 -31.89 -12.09 3.52
N ALA A 235 -31.31 -11.34 2.60
CA ALA A 235 -31.77 -11.24 1.22
C ALA A 235 -31.11 -12.34 0.39
N ILE A 236 -31.88 -12.98 -0.45
CA ILE A 236 -31.43 -13.96 -1.42
C ILE A 236 -30.48 -13.22 -2.40
N LEU A 237 -29.16 -13.34 -2.16
CA LEU A 237 -28.19 -12.87 -3.13
C LEU A 237 -27.96 -13.93 -4.21
N PRO A 238 -27.61 -13.51 -5.44
CA PRO A 238 -27.13 -14.44 -6.45
C PRO A 238 -25.95 -15.22 -5.87
N ALA A 239 -25.74 -16.43 -6.36
CA ALA A 239 -24.65 -17.30 -5.92
C ALA A 239 -23.35 -16.50 -5.75
N ALA A 240 -22.54 -16.83 -4.75
CA ALA A 240 -21.31 -16.09 -4.40
C ALA A 240 -20.43 -15.78 -5.63
N SER A 241 -20.31 -16.72 -6.59
CA SER A 241 -19.61 -16.51 -7.85
C SER A 241 -20.16 -15.35 -8.70
N GLY A 242 -21.47 -15.11 -8.69
CA GLY A 242 -22.08 -13.99 -9.40
C GLY A 242 -21.75 -12.65 -8.78
N ALA A 243 -21.73 -12.56 -7.45
CA ALA A 243 -21.37 -11.35 -6.73
C ALA A 243 -19.89 -10.96 -6.99
N TYR A 244 -18.96 -11.90 -7.00
CA TYR A 244 -17.55 -11.66 -7.31
C TYR A 244 -17.37 -11.19 -8.76
N ASN A 245 -17.99 -11.85 -9.71
CA ASN A 245 -17.93 -11.45 -11.11
C ASN A 245 -18.46 -10.03 -11.32
N TRP A 246 -19.58 -9.69 -10.68
CA TRP A 246 -20.16 -8.35 -10.78
C TRP A 246 -19.25 -7.31 -10.14
N SER A 247 -18.68 -7.56 -8.96
CA SER A 247 -17.72 -6.65 -8.32
C SER A 247 -16.54 -6.36 -9.24
N MET A 248 -15.97 -7.38 -9.90
CA MET A 248 -14.80 -7.22 -10.73
C MET A 248 -15.11 -6.70 -12.14
N SER A 249 -16.28 -6.98 -12.71
CA SER A 249 -16.64 -6.54 -14.06
C SER A 249 -17.43 -5.23 -14.11
N GLY A 250 -18.15 -4.89 -13.04
CA GLY A 250 -18.97 -3.69 -12.95
C GLY A 250 -18.33 -2.58 -12.13
N VAL A 251 -17.94 -2.91 -10.91
CA VAL A 251 -17.48 -1.91 -9.94
C VAL A 251 -16.06 -1.43 -10.21
N LEU A 252 -15.13 -2.34 -10.47
CA LEU A 252 -13.73 -1.98 -10.70
C LEU A 252 -13.59 -0.98 -11.87
N PRO A 253 -14.17 -1.20 -13.05
CA PRO A 253 -14.14 -0.21 -14.12
C PRO A 253 -14.78 1.14 -13.75
N ALA A 254 -15.87 1.15 -12.98
CA ALA A 254 -16.50 2.36 -12.50
C ALA A 254 -15.58 3.17 -11.57
N MET A 255 -14.90 2.50 -10.64
CA MET A 255 -13.89 3.11 -9.77
C MET A 255 -12.74 3.73 -10.57
N PHE A 256 -12.22 3.01 -11.56
CA PHE A 256 -11.18 3.52 -12.46
C PHE A 256 -11.63 4.79 -13.16
N HIS A 257 -12.78 4.74 -13.82
CA HIS A 257 -13.33 5.89 -14.54
C HIS A 257 -13.50 7.11 -13.63
N SER A 258 -14.01 6.90 -12.43
CA SER A 258 -14.25 7.95 -11.47
C SER A 258 -12.98 8.63 -10.99
N LEU A 259 -11.94 7.86 -10.65
CA LEU A 259 -10.65 8.38 -10.22
C LEU A 259 -9.89 9.05 -11.39
N GLN A 260 -9.97 8.48 -12.59
CA GLN A 260 -9.36 9.07 -13.79
C GLN A 260 -9.93 10.45 -14.11
N LYS A 261 -11.23 10.66 -13.92
CA LYS A 261 -11.85 11.99 -14.04
C LYS A 261 -11.24 13.02 -13.08
N ARG A 262 -10.65 12.56 -11.98
CA ARG A 262 -10.02 13.40 -10.94
C ARG A 262 -8.50 13.45 -11.05
N GLY A 263 -7.97 13.00 -12.18
CA GLY A 263 -6.56 13.09 -12.53
C GLY A 263 -5.70 11.89 -12.12
N TRP A 264 -6.30 10.80 -11.60
CA TRP A 264 -5.54 9.59 -11.34
C TRP A 264 -4.96 8.99 -12.62
N ASN A 265 -3.69 8.62 -12.52
CA ASN A 265 -2.97 7.96 -13.60
C ASN A 265 -2.22 6.75 -13.05
N ILE A 266 -2.64 5.55 -13.43
CA ILE A 266 -2.10 4.28 -12.93
C ILE A 266 -0.57 4.13 -13.11
N THR A 267 0.04 4.87 -14.04
CA THR A 267 1.50 4.83 -14.24
C THR A 267 2.25 5.75 -13.29
N LYS A 268 1.58 6.76 -12.72
CA LYS A 268 2.13 7.71 -11.75
C LYS A 268 1.80 7.30 -10.32
N GLU A 269 0.53 7.00 -10.07
CA GLU A 269 0.02 6.50 -8.79
C GLU A 269 -0.41 5.03 -8.97
N PRO A 270 0.53 4.07 -8.83
CA PRO A 270 0.28 2.65 -9.09
C PRO A 270 -0.86 2.08 -8.24
N LEU A 271 -1.61 1.15 -8.84
CA LEU A 271 -2.71 0.46 -8.21
C LEU A 271 -2.25 -0.69 -7.33
N ILE A 272 -2.82 -0.77 -6.13
CA ILE A 272 -2.81 -1.93 -5.24
C ILE A 272 -4.23 -2.50 -5.18
N GLY A 273 -4.45 -3.70 -5.68
CA GLY A 273 -5.72 -4.39 -5.53
C GLY A 273 -5.88 -4.94 -4.12
N ILE A 274 -7.01 -4.68 -3.47
CA ILE A 274 -7.30 -5.16 -2.11
C ILE A 274 -8.45 -6.15 -2.18
N GLY A 275 -8.08 -7.42 -2.11
CA GLY A 275 -9.00 -8.54 -2.20
C GLY A 275 -9.61 -8.93 -0.86
N GLN A 276 -10.80 -9.54 -0.91
CA GLN A 276 -11.46 -10.08 0.27
C GLN A 276 -10.83 -11.42 0.66
N ALA A 277 -10.32 -11.52 1.87
CA ALA A 277 -9.78 -12.75 2.47
C ALA A 277 -10.46 -13.07 3.80
N PHE A 278 -11.73 -12.73 3.93
CA PHE A 278 -12.54 -12.98 5.12
C PHE A 278 -13.98 -13.25 4.70
N GLY A 279 -14.76 -13.88 5.58
CA GLY A 279 -16.20 -14.04 5.40
C GLY A 279 -16.83 -14.72 6.60
N GLY A 280 -18.15 -14.63 6.73
CA GLY A 280 -18.90 -15.16 7.87
C GLY A 280 -19.54 -14.06 8.69
N GLN A 281 -19.76 -14.31 9.96
CA GLN A 281 -20.55 -13.43 10.83
C GLN A 281 -19.86 -12.09 11.11
N LYS A 282 -20.60 -10.99 11.05
CA LYS A 282 -20.18 -9.70 11.58
C LYS A 282 -20.30 -9.66 13.10
N ALA A 283 -19.39 -8.94 13.76
CA ALA A 283 -19.52 -8.73 15.20
C ALA A 283 -20.79 -7.95 15.52
N ASN A 284 -21.47 -8.37 16.59
CA ASN A 284 -22.68 -7.70 17.11
C ASN A 284 -23.80 -7.48 16.08
N SER A 285 -23.91 -8.36 15.09
CA SER A 285 -24.88 -8.26 14.00
C SER A 285 -25.32 -9.64 13.52
N ASP A 286 -26.56 -9.72 13.02
CA ASP A 286 -27.10 -10.92 12.33
C ASP A 286 -26.68 -10.92 10.83
N SER A 287 -25.85 -9.96 10.40
CA SER A 287 -25.36 -9.86 9.03
C SER A 287 -24.13 -10.74 8.82
N TYR A 288 -23.97 -11.23 7.59
CA TYR A 288 -22.86 -12.08 7.19
C TYR A 288 -22.20 -11.54 5.92
N TRP A 289 -20.85 -11.60 5.89
CA TRP A 289 -20.12 -11.51 4.64
C TRP A 289 -20.08 -12.87 3.94
N ILE A 290 -20.14 -12.86 2.62
CA ILE A 290 -19.93 -14.08 1.84
C ILE A 290 -18.52 -14.62 2.13
N ILE A 291 -18.42 -15.91 2.45
CA ILE A 291 -17.13 -16.59 2.62
C ILE A 291 -16.56 -16.89 1.22
N PRO A 292 -15.42 -16.31 0.84
CA PRO A 292 -14.83 -16.56 -0.46
C PRO A 292 -14.25 -17.98 -0.55
N THR A 293 -14.44 -18.62 -1.69
CA THR A 293 -13.69 -19.83 -2.04
C THR A 293 -12.28 -19.48 -2.52
N ALA A 294 -11.36 -20.44 -2.56
CA ALA A 294 -10.04 -20.24 -3.13
C ALA A 294 -10.11 -19.74 -4.59
N LYS A 295 -11.12 -20.20 -5.34
CA LYS A 295 -11.34 -19.76 -6.73
C LYS A 295 -11.80 -18.31 -6.82
N ASP A 296 -12.62 -17.85 -5.89
CA ASP A 296 -13.08 -16.47 -5.84
C ASP A 296 -11.90 -15.51 -5.59
N ILE A 297 -11.06 -15.82 -4.60
CA ILE A 297 -9.87 -15.01 -4.27
C ILE A 297 -8.88 -15.00 -5.44
N GLU A 298 -8.63 -16.16 -6.08
CA GLU A 298 -7.79 -16.25 -7.27
C GLU A 298 -8.33 -15.42 -8.42
N THR A 299 -9.65 -15.46 -8.66
CA THR A 299 -10.31 -14.73 -9.75
C THR A 299 -10.24 -13.23 -9.52
N GLN A 300 -10.49 -12.78 -8.29
CA GLN A 300 -10.39 -11.38 -7.89
C GLN A 300 -8.94 -10.88 -8.08
N SER A 301 -7.96 -11.62 -7.60
CA SER A 301 -6.54 -11.30 -7.75
C SER A 301 -6.13 -11.17 -9.21
N LYS A 302 -6.49 -12.14 -10.04
CA LYS A 302 -6.24 -12.11 -11.49
C LYS A 302 -6.86 -10.89 -12.15
N SER A 303 -8.06 -10.50 -11.75
CA SER A 303 -8.73 -9.33 -12.29
C SER A 303 -7.97 -8.06 -11.96
N PHE A 304 -7.56 -7.85 -10.71
CA PHE A 304 -6.73 -6.70 -10.35
C PHE A 304 -5.46 -6.60 -11.19
N CYS A 305 -4.71 -7.70 -11.30
CA CYS A 305 -3.46 -7.71 -12.05
C CYS A 305 -3.66 -7.48 -13.54
N LYS A 306 -4.72 -8.02 -14.14
CA LYS A 306 -5.10 -7.77 -15.54
C LYS A 306 -5.46 -6.31 -15.79
N HIS A 307 -6.00 -5.61 -14.80
CA HIS A 307 -6.30 -4.19 -14.88
C HIS A 307 -5.14 -3.28 -14.48
N GLY A 308 -3.93 -3.81 -14.41
CA GLY A 308 -2.71 -3.01 -14.23
C GLY A 308 -2.28 -2.82 -12.77
N ALA A 309 -2.87 -3.54 -11.82
CA ALA A 309 -2.36 -3.50 -10.44
C ALA A 309 -0.90 -3.96 -10.38
N THR A 310 -0.08 -3.14 -9.73
CA THR A 310 1.33 -3.46 -9.43
C THR A 310 1.52 -3.99 -8.02
N GLY A 311 0.46 -3.98 -7.23
CA GLY A 311 0.39 -4.58 -5.90
C GLY A 311 -0.90 -5.35 -5.72
N LEU A 312 -0.84 -6.32 -4.81
CA LEU A 312 -1.99 -7.12 -4.38
C LEU A 312 -1.90 -7.27 -2.87
N THR A 313 -2.99 -6.98 -2.19
CA THR A 313 -3.09 -7.18 -0.75
C THR A 313 -4.45 -7.78 -0.40
N PHE A 314 -4.58 -8.31 0.80
CA PHE A 314 -5.78 -9.03 1.23
C PHE A 314 -6.27 -8.51 2.58
N TYR A 315 -7.54 -8.20 2.66
CA TYR A 315 -8.22 -7.87 3.90
C TYR A 315 -9.01 -9.08 4.37
N ALA A 316 -8.83 -9.66 5.56
CA ALA A 316 -7.84 -9.34 6.56
C ALA A 316 -7.55 -10.58 7.41
N TRP A 317 -6.40 -10.59 8.12
CA TRP A 317 -6.08 -11.64 9.08
C TRP A 317 -6.84 -11.50 10.39
N ASN A 318 -7.06 -10.27 10.82
CA ASN A 318 -7.81 -9.94 12.02
C ASN A 318 -8.52 -8.59 11.86
N ASP A 319 -9.70 -8.42 12.47
CA ASP A 319 -10.44 -7.18 12.50
C ASP A 319 -11.45 -7.19 13.65
N SER A 320 -11.62 -6.07 14.34
CA SER A 320 -12.60 -5.93 15.44
C SER A 320 -14.06 -6.02 14.97
N GLY A 321 -14.32 -5.81 13.66
CA GLY A 321 -15.63 -5.98 13.04
C GLY A 321 -15.99 -7.43 12.73
N PHE A 322 -15.08 -8.37 12.95
CA PHE A 322 -15.33 -9.80 12.74
C PHE A 322 -16.11 -10.40 13.92
N GLY A 323 -17.07 -11.24 13.59
CA GLY A 323 -17.80 -12.05 14.58
C GLY A 323 -17.10 -13.38 14.84
N PRO A 324 -17.59 -14.14 15.85
CA PRO A 324 -16.93 -15.37 16.32
C PRO A 324 -16.90 -16.50 15.28
N ALA A 325 -17.79 -16.47 14.28
CA ALA A 325 -17.86 -17.46 13.20
C ALA A 325 -17.22 -16.95 11.90
N THR A 326 -16.33 -15.96 11.97
CA THR A 326 -15.65 -15.41 10.79
C THR A 326 -14.50 -16.32 10.37
N HIS A 327 -14.42 -16.58 9.06
CA HIS A 327 -13.33 -17.27 8.41
C HIS A 327 -12.30 -16.25 7.93
N THR A 328 -11.04 -16.50 8.25
CA THR A 328 -9.89 -15.66 7.89
C THR A 328 -8.72 -16.56 7.44
N PRO A 329 -7.62 -16.04 6.94
CA PRO A 329 -6.43 -16.86 6.65
C PRO A 329 -5.92 -17.64 7.87
N MET A 330 -6.18 -17.17 9.10
CA MET A 330 -5.73 -17.84 10.33
C MET A 330 -6.48 -19.15 10.62
N ASN A 331 -7.67 -19.35 10.08
CA ASN A 331 -8.53 -20.48 10.43
C ASN A 331 -9.22 -21.15 9.23
N SER A 332 -8.91 -20.72 8.00
CA SER A 332 -9.51 -21.26 6.79
C SER A 332 -8.46 -21.64 5.75
N PRO A 333 -8.11 -22.94 5.63
CA PRO A 333 -7.19 -23.43 4.59
C PRO A 333 -7.62 -23.09 3.16
N GLU A 334 -8.93 -22.94 2.93
CA GLU A 334 -9.46 -22.55 1.61
C GLU A 334 -9.14 -21.10 1.28
N ILE A 335 -9.21 -20.19 2.26
CA ILE A 335 -8.81 -18.78 2.09
C ILE A 335 -7.29 -18.68 1.88
N GLU A 336 -6.47 -19.36 2.69
CA GLU A 336 -5.02 -19.42 2.49
C GLU A 336 -4.64 -19.91 1.08
N LYS A 337 -5.27 -21.01 0.63
CA LYS A 337 -5.08 -21.53 -0.72
C LYS A 337 -5.42 -20.48 -1.79
N GLY A 338 -6.51 -19.73 -1.60
CA GLY A 338 -6.92 -18.65 -2.49
C GLY A 338 -5.89 -17.54 -2.57
N ILE A 339 -5.33 -17.13 -1.44
CA ILE A 339 -4.25 -16.12 -1.37
C ILE A 339 -3.02 -16.59 -2.13
N ARG A 340 -2.52 -17.82 -1.86
CA ARG A 340 -1.37 -18.39 -2.58
C ARG A 340 -1.61 -18.44 -4.09
N ASN A 341 -2.77 -18.91 -4.52
CA ASN A 341 -3.14 -18.98 -5.94
C ASN A 341 -3.20 -17.59 -6.58
N GLY A 342 -3.80 -16.62 -5.88
CA GLY A 342 -3.92 -15.23 -6.33
C GLY A 342 -2.55 -14.57 -6.52
N ILE A 343 -1.67 -14.71 -5.53
CA ILE A 343 -0.29 -14.20 -5.59
C ILE A 343 0.48 -14.86 -6.75
N ALA A 344 0.39 -16.18 -6.89
CA ALA A 344 1.07 -16.91 -7.97
C ALA A 344 0.58 -16.44 -9.34
N ALA A 345 -0.72 -16.28 -9.51
CA ALA A 345 -1.33 -15.82 -10.75
C ALA A 345 -0.91 -14.38 -11.12
N CYS A 346 -0.84 -13.47 -10.15
CA CYS A 346 -0.35 -12.12 -10.39
C CYS A 346 1.15 -12.10 -10.73
N LYS A 347 1.98 -12.84 -10.02
CA LYS A 347 3.42 -12.98 -10.35
C LYS A 347 3.63 -13.48 -11.77
N GLN A 348 2.85 -14.48 -12.19
CA GLN A 348 2.88 -14.99 -13.56
C GLN A 348 2.48 -13.89 -14.58
N TYR A 349 1.41 -13.17 -14.31
CA TYR A 349 0.94 -12.09 -15.17
C TYR A 349 2.00 -10.98 -15.33
N TRP A 350 2.58 -10.50 -14.24
CA TRP A 350 3.61 -9.46 -14.25
C TRP A 350 4.88 -9.89 -14.98
N SER A 351 5.31 -11.14 -14.80
CA SER A 351 6.49 -11.68 -15.50
C SER A 351 6.29 -11.75 -17.02
N GLN A 352 5.11 -12.19 -17.47
CA GLN A 352 4.76 -12.26 -18.88
C GLN A 352 4.69 -10.89 -19.55
N HIS A 353 4.14 -9.89 -18.86
CA HIS A 353 4.03 -8.52 -19.40
C HIS A 353 5.40 -7.84 -19.48
N LYS A 354 6.26 -8.02 -18.47
CA LYS A 354 7.64 -7.53 -18.52
C LYS A 354 8.41 -8.13 -19.71
N GLN A 355 8.25 -9.42 -19.98
CA GLN A 355 8.90 -10.07 -21.11
C GLN A 355 8.39 -9.52 -22.45
N ASN A 356 7.09 -9.26 -22.56
CA ASN A 356 6.51 -8.68 -23.78
C ASN A 356 7.00 -7.26 -24.03
N GLU A 357 7.16 -6.42 -22.98
CA GLU A 357 7.76 -5.09 -23.09
C GLU A 357 9.21 -5.15 -23.56
N ILE A 358 10.01 -6.06 -23.00
CA ILE A 358 11.40 -6.27 -23.43
C ILE A 358 11.44 -6.68 -24.90
N ASN A 359 10.64 -7.65 -25.29
CA ASN A 359 10.59 -8.14 -26.67
C ASN A 359 10.13 -7.06 -27.65
N SER A 360 9.12 -6.25 -27.27
CA SER A 360 8.64 -5.14 -28.10
C SER A 360 9.69 -4.04 -28.28
N ASN A 361 10.40 -3.69 -27.21
CA ASN A 361 11.49 -2.70 -27.28
C ASN A 361 12.67 -3.24 -28.10
N THR A 362 13.03 -4.51 -27.93
CA THR A 362 14.07 -5.17 -28.75
C THR A 362 13.70 -5.14 -30.22
N ASN A 363 12.45 -5.50 -30.56
CA ASN A 363 11.99 -5.45 -31.95
C ASN A 363 11.99 -4.04 -32.54
N ARG A 364 11.66 -3.00 -31.75
CA ARG A 364 11.78 -1.59 -32.19
C ARG A 364 13.21 -1.18 -32.46
N VAL A 365 14.15 -1.59 -31.59
CA VAL A 365 15.58 -1.33 -31.80
C VAL A 365 16.08 -2.05 -33.05
N TRP A 366 15.71 -3.31 -33.25
CA TRP A 366 16.09 -4.05 -34.45
C TRP A 366 15.48 -3.43 -35.72
N SER A 367 14.21 -3.04 -35.73
CA SER A 367 13.59 -2.39 -36.88
C SER A 367 14.28 -1.07 -37.24
N SER A 368 14.60 -0.24 -36.24
CA SER A 368 15.31 1.02 -36.47
C SER A 368 16.76 0.82 -36.97
N LEU A 369 17.42 -0.23 -36.52
CA LEU A 369 18.77 -0.60 -37.07
C LEU A 369 18.68 -1.08 -38.52
N PHE A 370 17.65 -1.83 -38.89
CA PHE A 370 17.46 -2.30 -40.27
C PHE A 370 16.94 -1.22 -41.20
N GLU A 371 16.17 -0.25 -40.76
CA GLU A 371 15.76 0.92 -41.53
C GLU A 371 16.99 1.79 -41.90
N ASN A 372 17.94 1.95 -40.98
CA ASN A 372 19.18 2.70 -41.27
C ASN A 372 20.16 1.94 -42.19
N VAL A 373 20.14 0.60 -42.18
CA VAL A 373 20.99 -0.21 -43.08
C VAL A 373 20.41 -0.28 -44.50
N GLY A 374 19.07 -0.09 -44.63
CA GLY A 374 18.43 -0.09 -45.95
C GLY A 374 18.82 1.09 -46.84
N ASP A 375 19.23 2.21 -46.26
CA ASP A 375 19.63 3.41 -47.03
C ASP A 375 21.08 3.36 -47.54
N GLU A 376 21.96 2.66 -46.88
CA GLU A 376 23.34 2.50 -47.34
C GLU A 376 23.48 1.57 -48.55
N ARG A 377 22.56 0.61 -48.78
CA ARG A 377 22.58 -0.24 -49.97
C ARG A 377 22.26 0.51 -51.26
N ARG A 378 21.63 1.68 -51.22
CA ARG A 378 21.39 2.50 -52.41
C ARG A 378 22.62 3.19 -52.93
N TYR A 379 23.66 3.35 -52.11
CA TYR A 379 24.92 4.01 -52.53
C TYR A 379 25.93 3.04 -53.20
N TRP A 380 25.78 1.73 -53.04
CA TRP A 380 26.70 0.75 -53.66
C TRP A 380 26.35 0.35 -55.09
N TYR A 381 25.10 0.65 -55.55
CA TYR A 381 24.67 0.32 -56.92
C TYR A 381 25.04 1.45 -57.95
N ILE A 382 25.51 2.57 -57.53
CA ILE A 382 25.90 3.70 -58.42
C ILE A 382 27.36 3.64 -58.86
N TRP A 383 28.17 2.74 -58.30
CA TRP A 383 29.60 2.64 -58.63
C TRP A 383 29.96 1.43 -59.52
N LEU A 384 29.00 0.72 -60.05
CA LEU A 384 29.23 -0.43 -60.94
C LEU A 384 28.47 -0.35 -62.28
N GLN A 385 28.20 0.89 -62.77
CA GLN A 385 27.82 1.14 -64.16
C GLN A 385 28.77 2.20 -64.74
#